data_d62049a51184693f68000de28330a0d7
#
_entry.id   d62049a51184693f68000de28330a0d7
#
_cell.length_a   1.000
_cell.length_b   1.000
_cell.length_c   1.000
_cell.angle_alpha   90.00
_cell.angle_beta   90.00
_cell.angle_gamma   90.00
#
_symmetry.space_group_name_H-M   'P 1'
#
loop_
_entity.id
_entity.type
_entity.pdbx_description
1 polymer ?
#
loop_
_entity_poly.entity_id
_entity_poly.type
_entity_poly.pdbx_seq_one_letter_code
_entity_poly.pdbx_strand_id
1 'polypeptide(L)'
;VTAANQEKMIAEVNKLRDSDSRLLQSKNYEVFFTEASKIPNVLHEIGRLREVTFREVGEGTNESIDLDKYDQYYHHMFLWDDETNQIAGAYRMGLGSEIFPKYGIEGFYLNDLFRFESELHDMMKNSIEMGRAFIIKEYQQKPMPLFLLWKGIIHTTLRYPEHKYLLGGVSISNQFSNFSKS
;
A
#
# COMPACT_ATOMS: atom_id res chain seq x y z
N VAL A 1 -18.72 0.63 -6.37
CA VAL A 1 -18.80 1.71 -5.35
C VAL A 1 -20.14 2.42 -5.50
N THR A 2 -20.87 2.60 -4.40
CA THR A 2 -22.09 3.42 -4.44
C THR A 2 -21.72 4.90 -4.56
N ALA A 3 -22.63 5.73 -5.13
CA ALA A 3 -22.41 7.17 -5.24
C ALA A 3 -22.12 7.82 -3.88
N ALA A 4 -22.83 7.42 -2.83
CA ALA A 4 -22.63 7.94 -1.48
C ALA A 4 -21.22 7.60 -0.91
N ASN A 5 -20.67 6.43 -1.23
CA ASN A 5 -19.31 6.07 -0.83
C ASN A 5 -18.26 6.84 -1.64
N GLN A 6 -18.54 7.11 -2.91
CA GLN A 6 -17.66 7.93 -3.75
C GLN A 6 -17.56 9.37 -3.24
N GLU A 7 -18.67 9.99 -2.85
CA GLU A 7 -18.67 11.33 -2.26
C GLU A 7 -17.83 11.40 -0.96
N LYS A 8 -17.92 10.38 -0.12
CA LYS A 8 -17.10 10.30 1.10
C LYS A 8 -15.62 10.18 0.80
N MET A 9 -15.24 9.38 -0.20
CA MET A 9 -13.85 9.28 -0.63
C MET A 9 -13.33 10.61 -1.20
N ILE A 10 -14.12 11.29 -2.03
CA ILE A 10 -13.78 12.62 -2.56
C ILE A 10 -13.53 13.62 -1.42
N ALA A 11 -14.39 13.61 -0.39
CA ALA A 11 -14.21 14.47 0.77
C ALA A 11 -12.91 14.20 1.52
N GLU A 12 -12.54 12.91 1.71
CA GLU A 12 -11.27 12.52 2.31
C GLU A 12 -10.07 12.99 1.46
N VAL A 13 -10.12 12.75 0.15
CA VAL A 13 -9.07 13.19 -0.78
C VAL A 13 -8.90 14.70 -0.77
N ASN A 14 -9.99 15.47 -0.74
CA ASN A 14 -9.94 16.93 -0.64
C ASN A 14 -9.23 17.40 0.65
N LYS A 15 -9.50 16.74 1.78
CA LYS A 15 -8.78 17.05 3.03
C LYS A 15 -7.28 16.72 2.93
N LEU A 16 -6.92 15.66 2.23
CA LEU A 16 -5.50 15.30 2.02
C LEU A 16 -4.78 16.33 1.15
N ARG A 17 -5.46 16.94 0.17
CA ARG A 17 -4.91 18.00 -0.67
C ARG A 17 -4.52 19.24 0.12
N ASP A 18 -5.27 19.54 1.18
CA ASP A 18 -5.01 20.68 2.09
C ASP A 18 -3.90 20.35 3.13
N SER A 19 -3.33 19.17 3.08
CA SER A 19 -2.27 18.72 3.96
C SER A 19 -0.98 18.42 3.18
N ASP A 20 0.06 17.95 3.86
CA ASP A 20 1.32 17.49 3.26
C ASP A 20 1.27 16.03 2.78
N SER A 21 0.09 15.42 2.75
CA SER A 21 -0.10 14.00 2.40
C SER A 21 0.08 13.71 0.92
N ARG A 22 -0.05 14.70 0.03
CA ARG A 22 0.17 14.51 -1.40
C ARG A 22 1.66 14.46 -1.70
N LEU A 23 2.14 13.33 -2.23
CA LEU A 23 3.54 13.15 -2.62
C LEU A 23 3.86 13.78 -3.97
N LEU A 24 2.94 13.62 -4.92
CA LEU A 24 3.10 14.11 -6.29
C LEU A 24 1.76 14.21 -7.01
N GLN A 25 1.75 14.98 -8.09
CA GLN A 25 0.64 15.10 -9.01
C GLN A 25 1.15 15.10 -10.45
N SER A 26 0.46 14.41 -11.34
CA SER A 26 0.72 14.43 -12.78
C SER A 26 -0.59 14.31 -13.53
N LYS A 27 -0.97 15.38 -14.26
CA LYS A 27 -2.26 15.48 -14.95
C LYS A 27 -3.42 15.26 -13.98
N ASN A 28 -4.28 14.26 -14.25
CA ASN A 28 -5.40 13.85 -13.42
C ASN A 28 -5.01 12.90 -12.27
N TYR A 29 -3.75 12.47 -12.19
CA TYR A 29 -3.29 11.54 -11.17
C TYR A 29 -2.64 12.26 -10.00
N GLU A 30 -2.97 11.78 -8.79
CA GLU A 30 -2.34 12.22 -7.54
C GLU A 30 -1.93 11.01 -6.71
N VAL A 31 -0.75 11.05 -6.12
CA VAL A 31 -0.29 10.03 -5.18
C VAL A 31 -0.29 10.62 -3.78
N PHE A 32 -1.01 9.97 -2.88
CA PHE A 32 -1.10 10.31 -1.47
C PHE A 32 -0.40 9.27 -0.60
N PHE A 33 0.13 9.74 0.52
CA PHE A 33 0.71 8.90 1.58
C PHE A 33 0.15 9.39 2.90
N THR A 34 -0.58 8.51 3.62
CA THR A 34 -1.33 8.94 4.80
C THR A 34 -1.61 7.78 5.76
N GLU A 35 -1.96 8.14 6.98
CA GLU A 35 -2.42 7.24 8.02
C GLU A 35 -3.85 6.75 7.76
N ALA A 36 -4.17 5.54 8.22
CA ALA A 36 -5.49 4.93 8.09
C ALA A 36 -6.62 5.79 8.67
N SER A 37 -6.38 6.46 9.80
CA SER A 37 -7.39 7.28 10.50
C SER A 37 -7.93 8.46 9.67
N LYS A 38 -7.16 8.94 8.71
CA LYS A 38 -7.53 10.06 7.83
C LYS A 38 -8.37 9.63 6.62
N ILE A 39 -8.41 8.34 6.32
CA ILE A 39 -8.99 7.81 5.09
C ILE A 39 -9.91 6.59 5.33
N PRO A 40 -10.85 6.61 6.27
CA PRO A 40 -11.64 5.42 6.58
C PRO A 40 -12.43 4.88 5.37
N ASN A 41 -12.97 5.73 4.52
CA ASN A 41 -13.72 5.31 3.33
C ASN A 41 -12.79 4.89 2.17
N VAL A 42 -11.71 5.62 1.95
CA VAL A 42 -10.67 5.24 0.98
C VAL A 42 -10.04 3.90 1.38
N LEU A 43 -9.75 3.68 2.66
CA LEU A 43 -9.18 2.42 3.15
C LEU A 43 -10.14 1.24 2.96
N HIS A 44 -11.42 1.44 3.21
CA HIS A 44 -12.45 0.42 2.93
C HIS A 44 -12.47 0.03 1.45
N GLU A 45 -12.41 1.02 0.56
CA GLU A 45 -12.35 0.77 -0.89
C GLU A 45 -11.02 0.10 -1.30
N ILE A 46 -9.89 0.49 -0.72
CA ILE A 46 -8.61 -0.19 -0.92
C ILE A 46 -8.75 -1.69 -0.56
N GLY A 47 -9.35 -2.01 0.56
CA GLY A 47 -9.57 -3.40 0.98
C GLY A 47 -10.46 -4.19 0.01
N ARG A 48 -11.51 -3.56 -0.49
CA ARG A 48 -12.37 -4.17 -1.52
C ARG A 48 -11.63 -4.42 -2.83
N LEU A 49 -10.87 -3.44 -3.29
CA LEU A 49 -10.09 -3.53 -4.53
C LEU A 49 -8.95 -4.54 -4.43
N ARG A 50 -8.30 -4.66 -3.26
CA ARG A 50 -7.32 -5.72 -2.99
C ARG A 50 -7.94 -7.10 -3.20
N GLU A 51 -9.07 -7.36 -2.55
CA GLU A 51 -9.72 -8.67 -2.66
C GLU A 51 -10.09 -8.99 -4.10
N VAL A 52 -10.69 -8.07 -4.82
CA VAL A 52 -11.04 -8.26 -6.24
C VAL A 52 -9.79 -8.56 -7.08
N THR A 53 -8.75 -7.74 -6.95
CA THR A 53 -7.54 -7.85 -7.76
C THR A 53 -6.74 -9.12 -7.44
N PHE A 54 -6.57 -9.45 -6.16
CA PHE A 54 -5.82 -10.64 -5.75
C PHE A 54 -6.57 -11.94 -6.06
N ARG A 55 -7.89 -11.92 -5.96
CA ARG A 55 -8.71 -13.09 -6.34
C ARG A 55 -8.57 -13.44 -7.83
N GLU A 56 -8.43 -12.45 -8.70
CA GLU A 56 -8.20 -12.67 -10.14
C GLU A 56 -6.91 -13.46 -10.43
N VAL A 57 -5.91 -13.38 -9.55
CA VAL A 57 -4.64 -14.12 -9.67
C VAL A 57 -4.53 -15.30 -8.69
N GLY A 58 -5.64 -15.65 -8.02
CA GLY A 58 -5.68 -16.80 -7.10
C GLY A 58 -5.05 -16.54 -5.72
N GLU A 59 -4.80 -15.29 -5.36
CA GLU A 59 -4.18 -14.87 -4.09
C GLU A 59 -5.16 -14.14 -3.15
N GLY A 60 -6.47 -14.14 -3.47
CA GLY A 60 -7.49 -13.53 -2.63
C GLY A 60 -7.70 -14.24 -1.30
N THR A 61 -8.20 -13.52 -0.30
CA THR A 61 -8.52 -14.05 1.03
C THR A 61 -9.83 -14.84 1.04
N ASN A 62 -10.65 -14.73 -0.02
CA ASN A 62 -12.02 -15.22 -0.14
C ASN A 62 -13.03 -14.53 0.80
N GLU A 63 -12.63 -13.43 1.40
CA GLU A 63 -13.48 -12.55 2.17
C GLU A 63 -14.11 -11.46 1.28
N SER A 64 -15.03 -10.70 1.81
CA SER A 64 -15.61 -9.56 1.08
C SER A 64 -14.64 -8.40 0.92
N ILE A 65 -13.64 -8.33 1.80
CA ILE A 65 -12.68 -7.24 1.94
C ILE A 65 -11.34 -7.81 2.43
N ASP A 66 -10.23 -7.37 1.84
CA ASP A 66 -8.88 -7.69 2.30
C ASP A 66 -8.34 -6.55 3.17
N LEU A 67 -8.72 -6.57 4.43
CA LEU A 67 -8.17 -5.70 5.49
C LEU A 67 -7.79 -6.56 6.70
N ASP A 68 -6.67 -6.24 7.31
CA ASP A 68 -6.16 -6.91 8.50
C ASP A 68 -5.79 -5.92 9.61
N LYS A 69 -5.27 -6.43 10.74
CA LYS A 69 -4.87 -5.59 11.89
C LYS A 69 -3.80 -4.56 11.54
N TYR A 70 -2.92 -4.88 10.59
CA TYR A 70 -1.81 -4.01 10.16
C TYR A 70 -2.29 -2.77 9.44
N ASP A 71 -3.41 -2.85 8.72
CA ASP A 71 -3.98 -1.71 8.01
C ASP A 71 -4.34 -0.54 8.92
N GLN A 72 -4.58 -0.79 10.21
CA GLN A 72 -4.96 0.24 11.17
C GLN A 72 -3.80 1.18 11.55
N TYR A 73 -2.57 0.72 11.53
CA TYR A 73 -1.41 1.51 11.96
C TYR A 73 -0.30 1.61 10.91
N TYR A 74 -0.39 0.90 9.79
CA TYR A 74 0.46 1.14 8.63
C TYR A 74 -0.01 2.39 7.91
N HIS A 75 0.92 3.02 7.18
CA HIS A 75 0.57 4.05 6.21
C HIS A 75 0.07 3.42 4.92
N HIS A 76 -0.72 4.19 4.18
CA HIS A 76 -1.25 3.80 2.89
C HIS A 76 -0.82 4.80 1.83
N MET A 77 -0.16 4.30 0.79
CA MET A 77 0.14 5.07 -0.41
C MET A 77 -0.85 4.65 -1.49
N PHE A 78 -1.58 5.60 -2.06
CA PHE A 78 -2.54 5.29 -3.10
C PHE A 78 -2.50 6.31 -4.24
N LEU A 79 -2.82 5.81 -5.43
CA LEU A 79 -2.95 6.59 -6.64
C LEU A 79 -4.43 6.89 -6.88
N TRP A 80 -4.76 8.17 -6.88
CA TRP A 80 -6.08 8.69 -7.16
C TRP A 80 -6.16 9.21 -8.59
N ASP A 81 -7.23 8.86 -9.31
CA ASP A 81 -7.59 9.44 -10.59
C ASP A 81 -8.73 10.43 -10.39
N ASP A 82 -8.43 11.73 -10.49
CA ASP A 82 -9.39 12.80 -10.26
C ASP A 82 -10.42 12.94 -11.39
N GLU A 83 -10.11 12.45 -12.59
CA GLU A 83 -11.04 12.45 -13.71
C GLU A 83 -12.19 11.46 -13.51
N THR A 84 -11.89 10.30 -12.95
CA THR A 84 -12.88 9.25 -12.70
C THR A 84 -13.31 9.14 -11.24
N ASN A 85 -12.68 9.89 -10.35
CA ASN A 85 -12.90 9.86 -8.90
C ASN A 85 -12.77 8.44 -8.32
N GLN A 86 -11.68 7.74 -8.68
CA GLN A 86 -11.43 6.39 -8.19
C GLN A 86 -9.96 6.12 -7.88
N ILE A 87 -9.74 5.09 -7.10
CA ILE A 87 -8.41 4.59 -6.76
C ILE A 87 -7.92 3.70 -7.91
N ALA A 88 -6.77 4.02 -8.49
CA ALA A 88 -6.15 3.23 -9.55
C ALA A 88 -5.23 2.13 -9.02
N GLY A 89 -4.63 2.34 -7.85
CA GLY A 89 -3.74 1.37 -7.21
C GLY A 89 -3.28 1.86 -5.84
N ALA A 90 -2.64 0.98 -5.08
CA ALA A 90 -2.13 1.31 -3.76
C ALA A 90 -1.02 0.37 -3.30
N TYR A 91 -0.28 0.83 -2.28
CA TYR A 91 0.67 0.07 -1.48
C TYR A 91 0.38 0.28 -0.01
N ARG A 92 0.54 -0.76 0.80
CA ARG A 92 0.61 -0.65 2.25
C ARG A 92 2.08 -0.48 2.68
N MET A 93 2.38 0.51 3.50
CA MET A 93 3.74 0.87 3.89
C MET A 93 3.85 1.03 5.39
N GLY A 94 4.67 0.19 6.02
CA GLY A 94 4.95 0.25 7.45
C GLY A 94 6.27 0.94 7.73
N LEU A 95 6.26 2.03 8.51
CA LEU A 95 7.47 2.73 8.93
C LEU A 95 8.05 2.05 10.17
N GLY A 96 9.20 1.39 10.02
CA GLY A 96 9.84 0.65 11.09
C GLY A 96 10.14 1.49 12.33
N SER A 97 10.50 2.77 12.13
CA SER A 97 10.76 3.72 13.20
C SER A 97 9.52 4.04 14.06
N GLU A 98 8.32 3.86 13.53
CA GLU A 98 7.05 4.03 14.25
C GLU A 98 6.51 2.72 14.82
N ILE A 99 6.63 1.63 14.05
CA ILE A 99 6.08 0.32 14.41
C ILE A 99 6.88 -0.33 15.54
N PHE A 100 8.21 -0.36 15.42
CA PHE A 100 9.06 -1.08 16.35
C PHE A 100 8.97 -0.56 17.80
N PRO A 101 8.97 0.76 18.06
CA PRO A 101 8.83 1.27 19.41
C PRO A 101 7.49 0.93 20.09
N LYS A 102 6.42 0.78 19.31
CA LYS A 102 5.07 0.52 19.83
C LYS A 102 4.76 -0.97 19.97
N TYR A 103 5.20 -1.77 19.00
CA TYR A 103 4.76 -3.17 18.85
C TYR A 103 5.92 -4.17 18.81
N GLY A 104 7.16 -3.71 18.73
CA GLY A 104 8.31 -4.59 18.54
C GLY A 104 8.30 -5.25 17.17
N ILE A 105 9.03 -6.36 17.06
CA ILE A 105 9.11 -7.16 15.81
C ILE A 105 7.74 -7.74 15.41
N GLU A 106 6.88 -8.04 16.36
CA GLU A 106 5.53 -8.58 16.12
C GLU A 106 4.59 -7.58 15.45
N GLY A 107 4.96 -6.30 15.42
CA GLY A 107 4.20 -5.26 14.73
C GLY A 107 4.33 -5.31 13.21
N PHE A 108 5.27 -6.06 12.67
CA PHE A 108 5.50 -6.17 11.24
C PHE A 108 4.75 -7.36 10.63
N TYR A 109 4.09 -7.12 9.50
CA TYR A 109 3.40 -8.17 8.75
C TYR A 109 4.37 -9.29 8.32
N LEU A 110 5.59 -8.96 7.91
CA LEU A 110 6.58 -9.95 7.52
C LEU A 110 6.93 -10.92 8.65
N ASN A 111 6.73 -10.53 9.92
CA ASN A 111 6.95 -11.43 11.06
C ASN A 111 5.89 -12.55 11.14
N ASP A 112 4.73 -12.40 10.52
CA ASP A 112 3.76 -13.48 10.37
C ASP A 112 4.19 -14.53 9.34
N LEU A 113 5.04 -14.13 8.39
CA LEU A 113 5.51 -14.99 7.30
C LEU A 113 6.90 -15.58 7.58
N PHE A 114 7.75 -14.87 8.30
CA PHE A 114 9.14 -15.22 8.55
C PHE A 114 9.48 -15.00 10.02
N ARG A 115 10.34 -15.85 10.57
CA ARG A 115 10.94 -15.63 11.89
C ARG A 115 12.19 -14.76 11.71
N PHE A 116 12.24 -13.63 12.41
CA PHE A 116 13.41 -12.75 12.42
C PHE A 116 14.27 -13.03 13.64
N GLU A 117 15.54 -13.33 13.42
CA GLU A 117 16.52 -13.40 14.49
C GLU A 117 16.79 -11.99 15.06
N SER A 118 17.22 -11.91 16.31
CA SER A 118 17.40 -10.64 17.01
C SER A 118 18.37 -9.68 16.30
N GLU A 119 19.35 -10.21 15.58
CA GLU A 119 20.32 -9.43 14.79
C GLU A 119 19.65 -8.63 13.65
N LEU A 120 18.49 -9.07 13.18
CA LEU A 120 17.74 -8.41 12.11
C LEU A 120 16.76 -7.37 12.63
N HIS A 121 16.55 -7.28 13.95
CA HIS A 121 15.60 -6.34 14.52
C HIS A 121 15.97 -4.88 14.24
N ASP A 122 17.26 -4.54 14.29
CA ASP A 122 17.74 -3.19 13.96
C ASP A 122 17.51 -2.86 12.47
N MET A 123 17.67 -3.83 11.60
CA MET A 123 17.34 -3.66 10.18
C MET A 123 15.84 -3.38 10.00
N MET A 124 14.97 -4.14 10.68
CA MET A 124 13.52 -3.93 10.61
C MET A 124 13.11 -2.56 11.13
N LYS A 125 13.71 -2.11 12.23
CA LYS A 125 13.49 -0.77 12.81
C LYS A 125 13.83 0.35 11.83
N ASN A 126 14.86 0.17 11.00
CA ASN A 126 15.33 1.11 9.99
C ASN A 126 14.78 0.82 8.58
N SER A 127 13.67 0.12 8.49
CA SER A 127 13.07 -0.30 7.22
C SER A 127 11.71 0.34 7.01
N ILE A 128 11.35 0.50 5.73
CA ILE A 128 9.96 0.65 5.30
C ILE A 128 9.53 -0.71 4.75
N GLU A 129 8.54 -1.32 5.39
CA GLU A 129 7.93 -2.56 4.92
C GLU A 129 6.81 -2.24 3.93
N MET A 130 6.94 -2.75 2.71
CA MET A 130 5.95 -2.56 1.65
C MET A 130 5.21 -3.87 1.38
N GLY A 131 3.92 -3.77 1.17
CA GLY A 131 3.10 -4.92 0.84
C GLY A 131 1.73 -4.54 0.25
N ARG A 132 0.97 -5.57 -0.05
CA ARG A 132 -0.40 -5.40 -0.57
C ARG A 132 -0.46 -4.46 -1.78
N ALA A 133 0.54 -4.54 -2.67
CA ALA A 133 0.60 -3.75 -3.88
C ALA A 133 -0.41 -4.22 -4.91
N PHE A 134 -1.19 -3.31 -5.47
CA PHE A 134 -2.09 -3.62 -6.58
C PHE A 134 -2.31 -2.42 -7.50
N ILE A 135 -2.64 -2.72 -8.74
CA ILE A 135 -3.24 -1.80 -9.71
C ILE A 135 -4.50 -2.47 -10.22
N ILE A 136 -5.63 -1.79 -10.22
CA ILE A 136 -6.88 -2.35 -10.71
C ILE A 136 -6.82 -2.57 -12.22
N LYS A 137 -7.58 -3.54 -12.71
CA LYS A 137 -7.53 -4.04 -14.08
C LYS A 137 -7.60 -2.95 -15.15
N GLU A 138 -8.45 -1.96 -14.96
CA GLU A 138 -8.67 -0.86 -15.90
C GLU A 138 -7.43 0.03 -16.11
N TYR A 139 -6.49 0.00 -15.17
CA TYR A 139 -5.25 0.79 -15.22
C TYR A 139 -3.99 -0.05 -15.49
N GLN A 140 -4.08 -1.39 -15.51
CA GLN A 140 -2.90 -2.27 -15.67
C GLN A 140 -2.23 -2.14 -17.06
N GLN A 141 -3.00 -1.78 -18.09
CA GLN A 141 -2.48 -1.59 -19.43
C GLN A 141 -1.93 -0.19 -19.71
N LYS A 142 -2.09 0.74 -18.75
CA LYS A 142 -1.58 2.09 -18.82
C LYS A 142 -0.21 2.17 -18.12
N PRO A 143 0.83 2.80 -18.74
CA PRO A 143 2.16 2.85 -18.13
C PRO A 143 2.26 3.83 -16.96
N MET A 144 1.49 4.92 -16.98
CA MET A 144 1.60 5.99 -15.98
C MET A 144 1.26 5.55 -14.55
N PRO A 145 0.21 4.76 -14.27
CA PRO A 145 -0.12 4.36 -12.90
C PRO A 145 1.03 3.68 -12.17
N LEU A 146 1.64 2.67 -12.77
CA LEU A 146 2.78 1.97 -12.17
C LEU A 146 3.97 2.91 -11.95
N PHE A 147 4.28 3.71 -12.96
CA PHE A 147 5.37 4.68 -12.89
C PHE A 147 5.18 5.71 -11.76
N LEU A 148 3.96 6.22 -11.59
CA LEU A 148 3.66 7.19 -10.53
C LEU A 148 3.70 6.56 -9.13
N LEU A 149 3.25 5.31 -8.98
CA LEU A 149 3.42 4.58 -7.72
C LEU A 149 4.90 4.38 -7.37
N TRP A 150 5.73 4.04 -8.34
CA TRP A 150 7.18 3.94 -8.13
C TRP A 150 7.80 5.27 -7.73
N LYS A 151 7.42 6.37 -8.39
CA LYS A 151 7.84 7.72 -7.96
C LYS A 151 7.38 8.02 -6.53
N GLY A 152 6.18 7.62 -6.17
CA GLY A 152 5.66 7.75 -4.81
C GLY A 152 6.51 7.02 -3.78
N ILE A 153 6.99 5.82 -4.08
CA ILE A 153 7.92 5.08 -3.21
C ILE A 153 9.22 5.87 -3.01
N ILE A 154 9.79 6.42 -4.07
CA ILE A 154 10.99 7.25 -3.99
C ILE A 154 10.74 8.48 -3.13
N HIS A 155 9.63 9.18 -3.34
CA HIS A 155 9.25 10.34 -2.51
C HIS A 155 9.10 9.98 -1.04
N THR A 156 8.56 8.80 -0.72
CA THR A 156 8.43 8.31 0.65
C THR A 156 9.81 8.08 1.28
N THR A 157 10.74 7.47 0.56
CA THR A 157 12.10 7.24 1.07
C THR A 157 12.85 8.55 1.32
N LEU A 158 12.65 9.56 0.48
CA LEU A 158 13.24 10.88 0.67
C LEU A 158 12.61 11.64 1.85
N ARG A 159 11.33 11.44 2.11
CA ARG A 159 10.61 12.05 3.25
C ARG A 159 11.00 11.44 4.59
N TYR A 160 11.33 10.15 4.61
CA TYR A 160 11.71 9.38 5.81
C TYR A 160 13.13 8.79 5.66
N PRO A 161 14.17 9.63 5.58
CA PRO A 161 15.53 9.21 5.24
C PRO A 161 16.23 8.35 6.30
N GLU A 162 15.68 8.28 7.50
CA GLU A 162 16.13 7.38 8.57
C GLU A 162 15.94 5.90 8.23
N HIS A 163 15.02 5.60 7.31
CA HIS A 163 14.79 4.24 6.83
C HIS A 163 15.74 3.91 5.67
N LYS A 164 16.72 3.08 5.94
CA LYS A 164 17.79 2.70 4.99
C LYS A 164 17.42 1.53 4.09
N TYR A 165 16.38 0.79 4.46
CA TYR A 165 15.98 -0.43 3.78
C TYR A 165 14.52 -0.36 3.35
N LEU A 166 14.25 -0.92 2.18
CA LEU A 166 12.89 -1.23 1.72
C LEU A 166 12.73 -2.74 1.75
N LEU A 167 11.71 -3.23 2.44
CA LEU A 167 11.44 -4.66 2.57
C LEU A 167 10.05 -4.96 2.04
N GLY A 168 9.91 -6.11 1.39
CA GLY A 168 8.61 -6.58 0.91
C GLY A 168 8.63 -8.07 0.62
N GLY A 169 7.50 -8.72 0.84
CA GLY A 169 7.28 -10.09 0.42
C GLY A 169 6.95 -10.16 -1.08
N VAL A 170 7.51 -11.13 -1.77
CA VAL A 170 7.21 -11.43 -3.17
C VAL A 170 6.58 -12.80 -3.26
N SER A 171 5.38 -12.88 -3.85
CA SER A 171 4.72 -14.14 -4.15
C SER A 171 5.29 -14.75 -5.42
N ILE A 172 5.67 -16.02 -5.37
CA ILE A 172 6.10 -16.77 -6.55
C ILE A 172 4.95 -17.65 -6.99
N SER A 173 4.38 -17.37 -8.16
CA SER A 173 3.28 -18.15 -8.71
C SER A 173 3.69 -19.61 -8.96
N ASN A 174 2.82 -20.55 -8.60
CA ASN A 174 3.01 -21.97 -8.93
C ASN A 174 2.92 -22.26 -10.43
N GLN A 175 2.50 -21.29 -11.24
CA GLN A 175 2.47 -21.41 -12.70
C GLN A 175 3.87 -21.29 -13.33
N PHE A 176 4.87 -20.81 -12.60
CA PHE A 176 6.25 -20.83 -13.08
C PHE A 176 6.79 -22.28 -13.07
N SER A 177 7.49 -22.64 -14.13
CA SER A 177 8.18 -23.93 -14.18
C SER A 177 9.23 -24.03 -13.08
N ASN A 178 9.55 -25.26 -12.65
CA ASN A 178 10.62 -25.49 -11.65
C ASN A 178 11.98 -24.93 -12.09
N PHE A 179 12.20 -24.82 -13.40
CA PHE A 179 13.42 -24.24 -14.00
C PHE A 179 13.50 -22.72 -13.81
N SER A 180 12.36 -22.04 -13.71
CA SER A 180 12.28 -20.59 -13.48
C SER A 180 12.32 -20.21 -12.00
N LYS A 181 12.26 -21.20 -11.09
CA LYS A 181 12.25 -21.02 -9.64
C LYS A 181 13.60 -21.29 -8.98
N SER A 182 14.60 -21.76 -9.76
CA SER A 182 15.96 -22.08 -9.31
C SER A 182 16.90 -20.88 -9.32
#